data_4e11f198008a09f0ca159b23e654127f
#
_entry.id   4e11f198008a09f0ca159b23e654127f
#
_cell.length_a   1.000
_cell.length_b   1.000
_cell.length_c   1.000
_cell.angle_alpha   90.00
_cell.angle_beta   90.00
_cell.angle_gamma   90.00
#
_symmetry.space_group_name_H-M   'P 1'
#
loop_
_entity.id
_entity.type
_entity.pdbx_description
1 polymer ?
#
loop_
_entity_poly.entity_id
_entity_poly.type
_entity_poly.pdbx_seq_one_letter_code
_entity_poly.pdbx_strand_id
1 'polypeptide(L)'
;MGDGDEFAIDVKDEFIVCVNYLASPYGSSSPVTSDPKKVDGKTYAADFPTPITIRDNVRVQRKLCDRLGIKHLKMAIGGSMGSMLALEWAATYPDFVTELVLIAGCGRHTDWAIGMGEAQRFSIMADAKFKGGEYDPADPPRAGLATSRMMAMLSYRAPKSVDQRFNRDVMEEVEEASATSK
;
A
#
# COMPACT_ATOMS: atom_id res chain seq x y z
N MET A 1 -17.40 -4.92 2.13
CA MET A 1 -18.34 -4.46 1.09
C MET A 1 -19.18 -5.65 0.63
N GLY A 2 -20.46 -5.47 0.44
CA GLY A 2 -21.40 -6.47 -0.01
C GLY A 2 -22.77 -5.81 -0.19
N ASP A 3 -23.80 -6.60 -0.48
CA ASP A 3 -25.17 -6.12 -0.53
C ASP A 3 -25.92 -6.51 0.75
N GLY A 4 -26.70 -5.57 1.28
CA GLY A 4 -27.50 -5.74 2.49
C GLY A 4 -26.99 -4.98 3.71
N ASP A 5 -27.85 -4.88 4.72
CA ASP A 5 -27.66 -4.07 5.95
C ASP A 5 -26.52 -4.54 6.86
N GLU A 6 -25.96 -5.72 6.63
CA GLU A 6 -24.84 -6.28 7.39
C GLU A 6 -23.47 -5.73 6.95
N PHE A 7 -23.39 -5.01 5.83
CA PHE A 7 -22.16 -4.45 5.31
C PHE A 7 -22.07 -2.94 5.57
N ALA A 8 -20.91 -2.49 6.02
CA ALA A 8 -20.65 -1.07 6.25
C ALA A 8 -20.70 -0.21 4.97
N ILE A 9 -20.58 -0.83 3.80
CA ILE A 9 -20.68 -0.18 2.48
C ILE A 9 -21.56 -1.08 1.61
N ASP A 10 -22.73 -0.60 1.23
CA ASP A 10 -23.64 -1.31 0.34
C ASP A 10 -23.33 -0.97 -1.12
N VAL A 11 -23.00 -2.00 -1.90
CA VAL A 11 -22.66 -1.86 -3.32
C VAL A 11 -23.89 -1.66 -4.22
N LYS A 12 -25.12 -1.84 -3.70
CA LYS A 12 -26.34 -1.57 -4.47
C LYS A 12 -26.60 -0.08 -4.63
N ASP A 13 -26.34 0.68 -3.56
CA ASP A 13 -26.68 2.09 -3.48
C ASP A 13 -25.48 3.01 -3.73
N GLU A 14 -24.26 2.48 -3.73
CA GLU A 14 -23.04 3.27 -3.81
C GLU A 14 -22.20 2.93 -5.05
N PHE A 15 -21.81 3.96 -5.81
CA PHE A 15 -20.80 3.82 -6.85
C PHE A 15 -19.41 3.93 -6.23
N ILE A 16 -18.71 2.81 -6.18
CA ILE A 16 -17.41 2.70 -5.48
C ILE A 16 -16.27 2.82 -6.48
N VAL A 17 -15.33 3.73 -6.20
CA VAL A 17 -14.09 3.88 -6.96
C VAL A 17 -12.90 3.55 -6.07
N CYS A 18 -12.17 2.51 -6.42
CA CYS A 18 -10.92 2.14 -5.76
C CYS A 18 -9.76 2.37 -6.73
N VAL A 19 -8.97 3.41 -6.47
CA VAL A 19 -7.87 3.82 -7.37
C VAL A 19 -6.56 3.32 -6.82
N ASN A 20 -5.79 2.61 -7.65
CA ASN A 20 -4.42 2.28 -7.32
C ASN A 20 -3.55 3.55 -7.42
N TYR A 21 -2.69 3.80 -6.43
CA TYR A 21 -1.88 5.02 -6.41
C TYR A 21 -0.62 4.91 -7.29
N LEU A 22 -0.08 6.04 -7.68
CA LEU A 22 1.16 6.14 -8.45
C LEU A 22 2.32 5.46 -7.71
N ALA A 23 3.23 4.89 -8.45
CA ALA A 23 4.34 4.06 -8.02
C ALA A 23 3.95 2.65 -7.53
N SER A 24 2.66 2.30 -7.48
CA SER A 24 2.19 0.95 -7.21
C SER A 24 2.12 0.12 -8.50
N PRO A 25 2.71 -1.10 -8.54
CA PRO A 25 2.78 -1.91 -9.77
C PRO A 25 1.47 -2.62 -10.14
N TYR A 26 0.39 -2.37 -9.41
CA TYR A 26 -0.90 -3.08 -9.58
C TYR A 26 -1.90 -2.30 -10.44
N GLY A 27 -1.45 -1.78 -11.59
CA GLY A 27 -2.29 -1.12 -12.58
C GLY A 27 -2.06 0.39 -12.71
N SER A 28 -1.26 1.02 -11.84
CA SER A 28 -0.79 2.39 -12.01
C SER A 28 0.64 2.45 -12.55
N SER A 29 1.03 3.61 -13.06
CA SER A 29 2.42 3.83 -13.46
C SER A 29 3.36 3.69 -12.28
N SER A 30 4.43 2.93 -12.46
CA SER A 30 5.38 2.54 -11.43
C SER A 30 6.78 2.31 -12.02
N PRO A 31 7.82 2.11 -11.20
CA PRO A 31 9.15 1.76 -11.70
C PRO A 31 9.19 0.57 -12.66
N VAL A 32 8.26 -0.38 -12.54
CA VAL A 32 8.16 -1.56 -13.42
C VAL A 32 7.29 -1.34 -14.67
N THR A 33 6.73 -0.16 -14.85
CA THR A 33 6.01 0.21 -16.08
C THR A 33 7.00 0.49 -17.19
N SER A 34 6.67 0.10 -18.43
CA SER A 34 7.49 0.42 -19.61
C SER A 34 7.62 1.94 -19.79
N ASP A 35 8.85 2.40 -19.95
CA ASP A 35 9.14 3.81 -20.23
C ASP A 35 8.98 4.07 -21.74
N PRO A 36 8.06 4.95 -22.16
CA PRO A 36 7.86 5.25 -23.58
C PRO A 36 9.06 5.93 -24.25
N LYS A 37 10.03 6.40 -23.46
CA LYS A 37 11.26 7.02 -23.95
C LYS A 37 12.41 6.01 -24.13
N LYS A 38 12.28 4.80 -23.58
CA LYS A 38 13.29 3.76 -23.68
C LYS A 38 13.00 2.82 -24.83
N VAL A 39 14.06 2.42 -25.54
CA VAL A 39 13.98 1.44 -26.62
C VAL A 39 13.72 0.04 -26.02
N ASP A 40 13.06 -0.84 -26.77
CA ASP A 40 12.83 -2.24 -26.42
C ASP A 40 11.94 -2.48 -25.19
N GLY A 41 11.03 -1.55 -24.87
CA GLY A 41 10.05 -1.74 -23.82
C GLY A 41 10.63 -1.80 -22.41
N LYS A 42 11.86 -1.33 -22.21
CA LYS A 42 12.48 -1.25 -20.89
C LYS A 42 11.63 -0.43 -19.93
N THR A 43 11.62 -0.85 -18.67
CA THR A 43 10.89 -0.17 -17.62
C THR A 43 11.58 1.12 -17.18
N TYR A 44 10.84 1.96 -16.46
CA TYR A 44 11.43 3.16 -15.84
C TYR A 44 12.58 2.80 -14.90
N ALA A 45 12.42 1.76 -14.09
CA ALA A 45 13.37 1.38 -13.04
C ALA A 45 13.78 2.58 -12.17
N ALA A 46 15.07 2.89 -12.07
CA ALA A 46 15.58 4.02 -11.30
C ALA A 46 15.21 5.40 -11.90
N ASP A 47 14.83 5.47 -13.18
CA ASP A 47 14.42 6.72 -13.85
C ASP A 47 12.94 7.08 -13.60
N PHE A 48 12.23 6.28 -12.80
CA PHE A 48 10.84 6.62 -12.46
C PHE A 48 10.78 7.96 -11.73
N PRO A 49 9.88 8.89 -12.14
CA PRO A 49 9.81 10.21 -11.54
C PRO A 49 9.59 10.16 -10.03
N THR A 50 10.50 10.75 -9.28
CA THR A 50 10.43 10.86 -7.82
C THR A 50 10.85 12.27 -7.37
N PRO A 51 10.39 12.75 -6.21
CA PRO A 51 9.40 12.12 -5.31
C PRO A 51 7.96 12.24 -5.84
N ILE A 52 7.15 11.21 -5.57
CA ILE A 52 5.69 11.26 -5.74
C ILE A 52 5.06 11.48 -4.37
N THR A 53 4.29 12.54 -4.23
CA THR A 53 3.65 12.90 -2.96
C THR A 53 2.23 12.34 -2.83
N ILE A 54 1.69 12.36 -1.61
CA ILE A 54 0.27 12.07 -1.34
C ILE A 54 -0.61 13.00 -2.16
N ARG A 55 -0.25 14.29 -2.23
CA ARG A 55 -0.98 15.30 -3.01
C ARG A 55 -0.96 15.04 -4.51
N ASP A 56 0.13 14.54 -5.08
CA ASP A 56 0.18 14.17 -6.50
C ASP A 56 -0.77 13.03 -6.80
N ASN A 57 -0.85 12.05 -5.92
CA ASN A 57 -1.82 10.96 -6.04
C ASN A 57 -3.25 11.49 -6.03
N VAL A 58 -3.60 12.36 -5.07
CA VAL A 58 -4.95 12.95 -4.98
C VAL A 58 -5.28 13.78 -6.23
N ARG A 59 -4.33 14.53 -6.77
CA ARG A 59 -4.52 15.28 -8.03
C ARG A 59 -4.79 14.37 -9.23
N VAL A 60 -4.11 13.23 -9.31
CA VAL A 60 -4.36 12.24 -10.36
C VAL A 60 -5.71 11.57 -10.19
N GLN A 61 -6.07 11.19 -8.96
CA GLN A 61 -7.37 10.62 -8.63
C GLN A 61 -8.50 11.60 -8.94
N ARG A 62 -8.30 12.91 -8.68
CA ARG A 62 -9.26 13.95 -9.06
C ARG A 62 -9.50 13.99 -10.56
N LYS A 63 -8.44 13.94 -11.37
CA LYS A 63 -8.58 13.89 -12.84
C LYS A 63 -9.31 12.64 -13.31
N LEU A 64 -9.14 11.51 -12.62
CA LEU A 64 -9.91 10.31 -12.90
C LEU A 64 -11.39 10.50 -12.59
N CYS A 65 -11.74 11.07 -11.44
CA CYS A 65 -13.11 11.41 -11.10
C CYS A 65 -13.75 12.32 -12.17
N ASP A 66 -13.04 13.34 -12.64
CA ASP A 66 -13.52 14.24 -13.69
C ASP A 66 -13.80 13.49 -15.01
N ARG A 67 -12.92 12.53 -15.39
CA ARG A 67 -13.11 11.68 -16.58
C ARG A 67 -14.28 10.72 -16.46
N LEU A 68 -14.56 10.25 -15.24
CA LEU A 68 -15.71 9.39 -14.94
C LEU A 68 -17.02 10.19 -14.79
N GLY A 69 -16.95 11.52 -14.88
CA GLY A 69 -18.11 12.39 -14.70
C GLY A 69 -18.54 12.57 -13.25
N ILE A 70 -17.73 12.12 -12.27
CA ILE A 70 -18.01 12.25 -10.85
C ILE A 70 -17.80 13.71 -10.44
N LYS A 71 -18.84 14.31 -9.90
CA LYS A 71 -18.85 15.73 -9.48
C LYS A 71 -18.65 15.91 -7.97
N HIS A 72 -18.84 14.85 -7.20
CA HIS A 72 -18.80 14.88 -5.75
C HIS A 72 -18.54 13.48 -5.20
N LEU A 73 -17.83 13.39 -4.09
CA LEU A 73 -17.63 12.16 -3.31
C LEU A 73 -18.43 12.27 -2.02
N LYS A 74 -19.42 11.38 -1.84
CA LYS A 74 -20.12 11.24 -0.58
C LYS A 74 -19.12 10.95 0.55
N MET A 75 -18.19 10.03 0.29
CA MET A 75 -17.21 9.60 1.30
C MET A 75 -15.86 9.30 0.65
N ALA A 76 -14.77 9.67 1.33
CA ALA A 76 -13.43 9.16 1.08
C ALA A 76 -12.98 8.30 2.28
N ILE A 77 -12.69 7.03 2.02
CA ILE A 77 -12.28 6.06 3.05
C ILE A 77 -10.93 5.47 2.72
N GLY A 78 -10.07 5.34 3.72
CA GLY A 78 -8.77 4.72 3.54
C GLY A 78 -8.13 4.22 4.82
N GLY A 79 -7.31 3.16 4.68
CA GLY A 79 -6.47 2.63 5.73
C GLY A 79 -5.00 2.95 5.52
N SER A 80 -4.23 3.21 6.61
CA SER A 80 -2.80 3.52 6.55
C SER A 80 -2.51 4.68 5.59
N MET A 81 -1.69 4.49 4.55
CA MET A 81 -1.45 5.50 3.51
C MET A 81 -2.74 5.93 2.80
N GLY A 82 -3.73 5.04 2.66
CA GLY A 82 -5.04 5.39 2.11
C GLY A 82 -5.79 6.41 2.95
N SER A 83 -5.62 6.40 4.28
CA SER A 83 -6.19 7.44 5.13
C SER A 83 -5.49 8.80 4.97
N MET A 84 -4.19 8.80 4.67
CA MET A 84 -3.45 10.01 4.32
C MET A 84 -3.95 10.60 3.00
N LEU A 85 -4.27 9.75 2.02
CA LEU A 85 -4.91 10.15 0.76
C LEU A 85 -6.30 10.73 1.01
N ALA A 86 -7.13 10.07 1.84
CA ALA A 86 -8.47 10.56 2.17
C ALA A 86 -8.42 11.92 2.88
N LEU A 87 -7.48 12.10 3.81
CA LEU A 87 -7.25 13.39 4.49
C LEU A 87 -6.81 14.47 3.48
N GLU A 88 -5.89 14.16 2.58
CA GLU A 88 -5.41 15.09 1.56
C GLU A 88 -6.51 15.45 0.54
N TRP A 89 -7.46 14.53 0.26
CA TRP A 89 -8.64 14.83 -0.53
C TRP A 89 -9.45 15.98 0.08
N ALA A 90 -9.77 15.91 1.37
CA ALA A 90 -10.50 16.98 2.04
C ALA A 90 -9.68 18.28 2.16
N ALA A 91 -8.37 18.18 2.37
CA ALA A 91 -7.50 19.35 2.46
C ALA A 91 -7.34 20.08 1.11
N THR A 92 -7.29 19.31 0.00
CA THR A 92 -7.06 19.88 -1.35
C THR A 92 -8.36 20.26 -2.05
N TYR A 93 -9.43 19.50 -1.82
CA TYR A 93 -10.74 19.66 -2.46
C TYR A 93 -11.88 19.61 -1.44
N PRO A 94 -11.96 20.58 -0.49
CA PRO A 94 -12.93 20.53 0.62
C PRO A 94 -14.38 20.47 0.18
N ASP A 95 -14.72 21.11 -0.94
CA ASP A 95 -16.08 21.11 -1.47
C ASP A 95 -16.43 19.86 -2.30
N PHE A 96 -15.45 18.96 -2.50
CA PHE A 96 -15.64 17.77 -3.33
C PHE A 96 -15.93 16.51 -2.52
N VAL A 97 -15.63 16.50 -1.23
CA VAL A 97 -15.78 15.35 -0.34
C VAL A 97 -16.62 15.74 0.88
N THR A 98 -17.69 15.00 1.16
CA THR A 98 -18.55 15.28 2.33
C THR A 98 -18.04 14.60 3.58
N GLU A 99 -17.63 13.35 3.49
CA GLU A 99 -17.30 12.53 4.66
C GLU A 99 -15.93 11.87 4.53
N LEU A 100 -15.25 11.71 5.67
CA LEU A 100 -13.97 11.01 5.74
C LEU A 100 -14.03 9.86 6.73
N VAL A 101 -13.51 8.69 6.32
CA VAL A 101 -13.23 7.58 7.21
C VAL A 101 -11.73 7.28 7.18
N LEU A 102 -11.06 7.61 8.28
CA LEU A 102 -9.61 7.51 8.41
C LEU A 102 -9.25 6.37 9.35
N ILE A 103 -8.58 5.34 8.84
CA ILE A 103 -8.22 4.14 9.59
C ILE A 103 -6.70 4.05 9.69
N ALA A 104 -6.16 4.08 10.91
CA ALA A 104 -4.73 3.88 11.18
C ALA A 104 -3.78 4.75 10.34
N GLY A 105 -4.16 6.01 10.11
CA GLY A 105 -3.33 6.99 9.40
C GLY A 105 -2.96 8.19 10.26
N CYS A 106 -2.23 9.11 9.69
CA CYS A 106 -1.82 10.35 10.35
C CYS A 106 -1.68 11.50 9.34
N GLY A 107 -1.87 12.73 9.80
CA GLY A 107 -1.58 13.94 9.00
C GLY A 107 -0.09 14.26 8.90
N ARG A 108 0.73 13.72 9.81
CA ARG A 108 2.19 13.84 9.84
C ARG A 108 2.80 12.61 10.47
N HIS A 109 3.78 12.00 9.79
CA HIS A 109 4.58 10.94 10.37
C HIS A 109 5.37 11.42 11.59
N THR A 110 5.45 10.58 12.62
CA THR A 110 6.38 10.77 13.73
C THR A 110 7.81 10.46 13.28
N ASP A 111 8.80 11.00 13.98
CA ASP A 111 10.21 10.73 13.70
C ASP A 111 10.51 9.22 13.82
N TRP A 112 9.83 8.52 14.74
CA TRP A 112 9.89 7.06 14.85
C TRP A 112 9.40 6.35 13.57
N ALA A 113 8.25 6.75 13.04
CA ALA A 113 7.70 6.15 11.82
C ALA A 113 8.60 6.43 10.60
N ILE A 114 9.21 7.62 10.54
CA ILE A 114 10.20 7.98 9.50
C ILE A 114 11.42 7.06 9.61
N GLY A 115 11.99 6.91 10.82
CA GLY A 115 13.15 6.06 11.06
C GLY A 115 12.90 4.60 10.72
N MET A 116 11.73 4.05 11.11
CA MET A 116 11.33 2.69 10.76
C MET A 116 11.18 2.52 9.24
N GLY A 117 10.56 3.49 8.56
CA GLY A 117 10.44 3.47 7.11
C GLY A 117 11.79 3.53 6.40
N GLU A 118 12.73 4.31 6.93
CA GLU A 118 14.08 4.41 6.38
C GLU A 118 14.87 3.11 6.53
N ALA A 119 14.82 2.49 7.71
CA ALA A 119 15.44 1.19 7.94
C ALA A 119 14.91 0.10 6.99
N GLN A 120 13.59 0.11 6.73
CA GLN A 120 12.97 -0.80 5.78
C GLN A 120 13.42 -0.56 4.34
N ARG A 121 13.49 0.70 3.89
CA ARG A 121 14.00 1.03 2.55
C ARG A 121 15.47 0.66 2.41
N PHE A 122 16.27 1.00 3.41
CA PHE A 122 17.71 0.72 3.41
C PHE A 122 17.99 -0.78 3.33
N SER A 123 17.23 -1.63 4.01
CA SER A 123 17.42 -3.08 3.93
C SER A 123 17.27 -3.63 2.50
N ILE A 124 16.36 -3.05 1.70
CA ILE A 124 16.19 -3.42 0.30
C ILE A 124 17.36 -2.87 -0.54
N MET A 125 17.74 -1.61 -0.32
CA MET A 125 18.81 -0.96 -1.07
C MET A 125 20.19 -1.56 -0.79
N ALA A 126 20.40 -2.12 0.40
CA ALA A 126 21.63 -2.79 0.79
C ALA A 126 21.76 -4.23 0.25
N ASP A 127 20.69 -4.80 -0.28
CA ASP A 127 20.77 -6.10 -0.98
C ASP A 127 21.58 -5.95 -2.27
N ALA A 128 22.62 -6.77 -2.42
CA ALA A 128 23.50 -6.71 -3.59
C ALA A 128 22.77 -6.89 -4.94
N LYS A 129 21.58 -7.53 -4.92
CA LYS A 129 20.75 -7.73 -6.10
C LYS A 129 19.90 -6.51 -6.44
N PHE A 130 19.80 -5.52 -5.56
CA PHE A 130 19.01 -4.30 -5.82
C PHE A 130 19.59 -3.45 -6.96
N LYS A 131 20.91 -3.33 -7.03
CA LYS A 131 21.65 -2.63 -8.10
C LYS A 131 21.12 -1.22 -8.40
N GLY A 132 20.77 -0.45 -7.35
CA GLY A 132 20.23 0.90 -7.53
C GLY A 132 18.83 0.96 -8.18
N GLY A 133 18.09 -0.14 -8.19
CA GLY A 133 16.79 -0.27 -8.85
C GLY A 133 16.82 -0.98 -10.21
N GLU A 134 18.01 -1.27 -10.75
CA GLU A 134 18.23 -1.96 -12.01
C GLU A 134 18.40 -3.48 -11.80
N TYR A 135 17.59 -4.07 -10.94
CA TYR A 135 17.65 -5.50 -10.65
C TYR A 135 17.00 -6.33 -11.76
N ASP A 136 17.43 -7.58 -11.85
CA ASP A 136 16.79 -8.56 -12.72
C ASP A 136 15.43 -8.98 -12.12
N PRO A 137 14.31 -8.81 -12.82
CA PRO A 137 13.00 -9.28 -12.35
C PRO A 137 12.93 -10.78 -12.03
N ALA A 138 13.76 -11.60 -12.69
CA ALA A 138 13.86 -13.03 -12.42
C ALA A 138 14.64 -13.34 -11.12
N ASP A 139 15.56 -12.43 -10.71
CA ASP A 139 16.38 -12.55 -9.51
C ASP A 139 16.36 -11.26 -8.67
N PRO A 140 15.19 -10.86 -8.14
CA PRO A 140 15.03 -9.61 -7.40
C PRO A 140 15.69 -9.66 -6.02
N PRO A 141 15.83 -8.51 -5.32
CA PRO A 141 16.46 -8.38 -3.99
C PRO A 141 15.56 -8.99 -2.89
N ARG A 142 15.39 -10.30 -2.89
CA ARG A 142 14.47 -11.04 -2.01
C ARG A 142 14.89 -10.98 -0.54
N ALA A 143 16.19 -11.02 -0.24
CA ALA A 143 16.68 -11.00 1.14
C ALA A 143 16.43 -9.62 1.77
N GLY A 144 16.74 -8.54 1.07
CA GLY A 144 16.44 -7.19 1.51
C GLY A 144 14.95 -6.94 1.71
N LEU A 145 14.13 -7.40 0.76
CA LEU A 145 12.67 -7.31 0.87
C LEU A 145 12.13 -8.12 2.06
N ALA A 146 12.63 -9.34 2.28
CA ALA A 146 12.22 -10.16 3.43
C ALA A 146 12.54 -9.47 4.75
N THR A 147 13.75 -8.91 4.89
CA THR A 147 14.15 -8.15 6.08
C THR A 147 13.25 -6.92 6.30
N SER A 148 12.96 -6.17 5.24
CA SER A 148 12.04 -5.04 5.27
C SER A 148 10.66 -5.46 5.77
N ARG A 149 10.12 -6.58 5.29
CA ARG A 149 8.81 -7.12 5.70
C ARG A 149 8.80 -7.60 7.15
N MET A 150 9.89 -8.19 7.65
CA MET A 150 10.02 -8.55 9.07
C MET A 150 9.97 -7.32 9.97
N MET A 151 10.70 -6.25 9.62
CA MET A 151 10.64 -4.98 10.36
C MET A 151 9.22 -4.40 10.35
N ALA A 152 8.53 -4.42 9.20
CA ALA A 152 7.16 -3.96 9.07
C ALA A 152 6.21 -4.75 9.98
N MET A 153 6.35 -6.07 10.04
CA MET A 153 5.53 -6.93 10.91
C MET A 153 5.66 -6.58 12.39
N LEU A 154 6.86 -6.25 12.86
CA LEU A 154 7.10 -5.82 14.23
C LEU A 154 6.48 -4.43 14.49
N SER A 155 6.59 -3.50 13.53
CA SER A 155 6.06 -2.14 13.69
C SER A 155 4.53 -2.04 13.73
N TYR A 156 3.82 -3.05 13.21
CA TYR A 156 2.35 -3.09 13.21
C TYR A 156 1.73 -3.58 14.53
N ARG A 157 2.52 -4.06 15.47
CA ARG A 157 2.04 -4.73 16.68
C ARG A 157 2.66 -4.13 17.94
N ALA A 158 1.89 -4.13 19.02
CA ALA A 158 2.44 -3.87 20.34
C ALA A 158 3.31 -5.06 20.81
N PRO A 159 4.43 -4.83 21.52
CA PRO A 159 5.29 -5.91 22.04
C PRO A 159 4.49 -6.99 22.78
N LYS A 160 3.59 -6.59 23.67
CA LYS A 160 2.70 -7.52 24.40
C LYS A 160 1.89 -8.45 23.49
N SER A 161 1.42 -7.95 22.34
CA SER A 161 0.67 -8.76 21.37
C SER A 161 1.56 -9.78 20.65
N VAL A 162 2.84 -9.41 20.43
CA VAL A 162 3.83 -10.33 19.87
C VAL A 162 4.15 -11.43 20.89
N ASP A 163 4.41 -11.05 22.15
CA ASP A 163 4.73 -12.00 23.23
C ASP A 163 3.59 -12.98 23.47
N GLN A 164 2.35 -12.52 23.42
CA GLN A 164 1.17 -13.39 23.57
C GLN A 164 1.00 -14.38 22.43
N ARG A 165 1.37 -14.00 21.21
CA ARG A 165 1.20 -14.85 20.01
C ARG A 165 2.34 -15.82 19.81
N PHE A 166 3.56 -15.41 20.16
CA PHE A 166 4.80 -16.15 19.94
C PHE A 166 5.49 -16.45 21.28
N ASN A 167 4.69 -16.87 22.27
CA ASN A 167 5.20 -17.27 23.57
C ASN A 167 6.15 -18.47 23.44
N ARG A 168 6.76 -18.87 24.56
CA ARG A 168 7.69 -19.99 24.61
C ARG A 168 7.03 -21.35 24.85
N ASP A 169 5.70 -21.41 24.73
CA ASP A 169 4.98 -22.66 24.84
C ASP A 169 5.35 -23.56 23.66
N VAL A 170 5.64 -24.81 23.97
CA VAL A 170 5.89 -25.82 22.95
C VAL A 170 4.61 -26.03 22.18
N MET A 171 4.63 -25.81 20.87
CA MET A 171 3.49 -26.19 20.01
C MET A 171 3.38 -27.69 20.09
N GLU A 172 2.22 -28.20 20.53
CA GLU A 172 1.89 -29.62 20.33
C GLU A 172 1.94 -29.89 18.82
N GLU A 173 2.67 -30.93 18.43
CA GLU A 173 2.70 -31.37 17.05
C GLU A 173 1.25 -31.61 16.64
N VAL A 174 0.75 -30.85 15.68
CA VAL A 174 -0.53 -31.15 15.04
C VAL A 174 -0.28 -32.46 14.29
N GLU A 175 -0.74 -33.58 14.85
CA GLU A 175 -0.82 -34.82 14.10
C GLU A 175 -1.53 -34.52 12.79
N GLU A 176 -0.78 -34.61 11.68
CA GLU A 176 -1.39 -34.59 10.36
C GLU A 176 -2.44 -35.69 10.35
N ALA A 177 -3.70 -35.30 10.38
CA ALA A 177 -4.79 -36.22 10.15
C ALA A 177 -4.54 -36.81 8.78
N SER A 178 -3.99 -38.03 8.79
CA SER A 178 -3.76 -38.82 7.60
C SER A 178 -5.06 -38.88 6.83
N ALA A 179 -5.08 -38.25 5.67
CA ALA A 179 -6.14 -38.37 4.71
C ALA A 179 -6.20 -39.82 4.23
N THR A 180 -6.91 -40.66 4.94
CA THR A 180 -7.42 -41.92 4.40
C THR A 180 -8.72 -41.61 3.71
N SER A 181 -8.62 -41.24 2.45
CA SER A 181 -9.70 -41.37 1.49
C SER A 181 -9.91 -42.84 1.15
N LYS A 182 -11.09 -43.27 1.29
CA LYS A 182 -11.64 -44.29 0.42
C LYS A 182 -12.74 -43.70 -0.41
#